data_45f27662b1b6ab29d54d653c5f1aeeea
#
_entry.id   45f27662b1b6ab29d54d653c5f1aeeea
#
_cell.length_a   1.000
_cell.length_b   1.000
_cell.length_c   1.000
_cell.angle_alpha   90.00
_cell.angle_beta   90.00
_cell.angle_gamma   90.00
#
_symmetry.space_group_name_H-M   'P 1'
#
loop_
_entity.id
_entity.type
_entity.pdbx_description
1 polymer ?
#
loop_
_entity_poly.entity_id
_entity_poly.type
_entity_poly.pdbx_seq_one_letter_code
_entity_poly.pdbx_strand_id
1 'polypeptide(L)'
;MHSAVHKTNSRKLLVLGILVAAAAIAYLFVDVSFSNERLFRYAMKIRIPKLMVMLVASAAIGGATIVFQTIIHNTIVTPCLLGMNSLYTLIHTAVVFFAGSGSFLAVNANVSFVVDLFLMSTTAVLVYSYLFKKTNYNVLYVLLIGTVLTSFFGSIQSTLTRIMDPNEYDSLLATLVPSFNNVNSEIILAAVLVLAGIVFVLRKELALLDVLSLGRHQAINLGVDYDRAIRKLLLGVTLCIATATAMVGPISFLGLIIANLSRQFLKTYRHSQLIMGSVFFGMFVLAAGQMISEQIFVYAIPVSVFITVGGGGYFLYLLLRKRRS
;
A
#
# COMPACT_ATOMS: atom_id res chain seq x y z
N MET A 1 -10.23 -33.06 9.58
CA MET A 1 -8.99 -32.25 9.50
C MET A 1 -9.24 -30.78 9.08
N HIS A 2 -10.11 -30.48 8.12
CA HIS A 2 -10.43 -29.11 7.67
C HIS A 2 -10.99 -28.17 8.75
N SER A 3 -11.89 -28.65 9.65
CA SER A 3 -12.49 -27.82 10.71
C SER A 3 -11.48 -27.40 11.79
N ALA A 4 -10.51 -28.25 12.11
CA ALA A 4 -9.48 -27.96 13.12
C ALA A 4 -8.50 -26.87 12.65
N VAL A 5 -8.04 -26.92 11.40
CA VAL A 5 -7.16 -25.90 10.81
C VAL A 5 -7.87 -24.55 10.72
N HIS A 6 -9.15 -24.54 10.37
CA HIS A 6 -9.95 -23.32 10.33
C HIS A 6 -10.08 -22.67 11.72
N LYS A 7 -10.38 -23.48 12.75
CA LYS A 7 -10.48 -23.01 14.14
C LYS A 7 -9.14 -22.46 14.66
N THR A 8 -8.03 -23.11 14.32
CA THR A 8 -6.69 -22.65 14.70
C THR A 8 -6.34 -21.31 14.05
N ASN A 9 -6.61 -21.12 12.76
CA ASN A 9 -6.32 -19.88 12.07
C ASN A 9 -7.23 -18.72 12.51
N SER A 10 -8.51 -18.99 12.83
CA SER A 10 -9.39 -17.97 13.43
C SER A 10 -8.89 -17.52 14.81
N ARG A 11 -8.37 -18.43 15.63
CA ARG A 11 -7.72 -18.08 16.92
C ARG A 11 -6.46 -17.23 16.71
N LYS A 12 -5.62 -17.56 15.72
CA LYS A 12 -4.43 -16.77 15.38
C LYS A 12 -4.80 -15.36 14.92
N LEU A 13 -5.83 -15.22 14.08
CA LEU A 13 -6.35 -13.92 13.66
C LEU A 13 -6.89 -13.12 14.85
N LEU A 14 -7.58 -13.76 15.78
CA LEU A 14 -8.05 -13.11 17.00
C LEU A 14 -6.89 -12.62 17.86
N VAL A 15 -5.87 -13.45 18.09
CA VAL A 15 -4.65 -13.04 18.81
C VAL A 15 -3.97 -11.86 18.12
N LEU A 16 -3.84 -11.91 16.79
CA LEU A 16 -3.25 -10.81 16.03
C LEU A 16 -4.10 -9.53 16.12
N GLY A 17 -5.44 -9.66 16.08
CA GLY A 17 -6.36 -8.53 16.30
C GLY A 17 -6.21 -7.92 17.69
N ILE A 18 -6.04 -8.74 18.74
CA ILE A 18 -5.77 -8.26 20.10
C ILE A 18 -4.43 -7.52 20.16
N LEU A 19 -3.38 -8.04 19.51
CA LEU A 19 -2.07 -7.38 19.43
C LEU A 19 -2.15 -6.02 18.71
N VAL A 20 -2.92 -5.94 17.62
CA VAL A 20 -3.17 -4.69 16.91
C VAL A 20 -3.92 -3.71 17.78
N ALA A 21 -4.97 -4.17 18.48
CA ALA A 21 -5.73 -3.32 19.40
C ALA A 21 -4.84 -2.82 20.56
N ALA A 22 -4.00 -3.68 21.13
CA ALA A 22 -3.04 -3.30 22.16
C ALA A 22 -2.02 -2.28 21.66
N ALA A 23 -1.46 -2.47 20.44
CA ALA A 23 -0.54 -1.51 19.82
C ALA A 23 -1.22 -0.17 19.52
N ALA A 24 -2.47 -0.18 19.04
CA ALA A 24 -3.25 1.02 18.80
C ALA A 24 -3.57 1.80 20.11
N ILE A 25 -3.94 1.08 21.15
CA ILE A 25 -4.17 1.67 22.49
C ILE A 25 -2.86 2.24 23.04
N ALA A 26 -1.76 1.49 22.96
CA ALA A 26 -0.46 1.97 23.38
C ALA A 26 -0.07 3.26 22.63
N TYR A 27 -0.23 3.27 21.30
CA TYR A 27 0.04 4.46 20.49
C TYR A 27 -0.80 5.67 20.89
N LEU A 28 -2.08 5.46 21.22
CA LEU A 28 -2.97 6.57 21.64
C LEU A 28 -2.58 7.16 22.99
N PHE A 29 -2.15 6.35 23.93
CA PHE A 29 -2.04 6.75 25.35
C PHE A 29 -0.61 6.91 25.86
N VAL A 30 0.41 6.37 25.19
CA VAL A 30 1.81 6.54 25.60
C VAL A 30 2.18 8.01 25.57
N ASP A 31 2.75 8.50 26.65
CA ASP A 31 3.21 9.89 26.82
C ASP A 31 2.11 10.96 26.62
N VAL A 32 0.88 10.63 27.02
CA VAL A 32 -0.24 11.59 27.01
C VAL A 32 -0.56 12.01 28.45
N SER A 33 -0.57 13.32 28.70
CA SER A 33 -0.95 13.86 30.00
C SER A 33 -2.48 13.75 30.21
N PHE A 34 -2.88 12.97 31.22
CA PHE A 34 -4.29 12.81 31.60
C PHE A 34 -4.75 13.94 32.53
N SER A 35 -3.81 14.69 33.18
CA SER A 35 -4.13 15.75 34.16
C SER A 35 -4.70 17.01 33.50
N ASN A 36 -4.46 17.20 32.18
CA ASN A 36 -4.93 18.37 31.45
C ASN A 36 -5.84 17.99 30.32
N GLU A 37 -7.15 18.21 30.46
CA GLU A 37 -8.16 17.85 29.47
C GLU A 37 -7.91 18.49 28.10
N ARG A 38 -7.36 19.69 28.02
CA ARG A 38 -7.05 20.38 26.75
C ARG A 38 -5.92 19.68 26.03
N LEU A 39 -4.86 19.30 26.73
CA LEU A 39 -3.73 18.55 26.14
C LEU A 39 -4.16 17.16 25.70
N PHE A 40 -4.99 16.49 26.50
CA PHE A 40 -5.55 15.19 26.13
C PHE A 40 -6.37 15.26 24.84
N ARG A 41 -7.33 16.19 24.74
CA ARG A 41 -8.13 16.39 23.52
C ARG A 41 -7.27 16.73 22.30
N TYR A 42 -6.25 17.56 22.49
CA TYR A 42 -5.31 17.91 21.41
C TYR A 42 -4.53 16.69 20.91
N ALA A 43 -3.99 15.89 21.83
CA ALA A 43 -3.29 14.65 21.49
C ALA A 43 -4.20 13.67 20.73
N MET A 44 -5.45 13.47 21.17
CA MET A 44 -6.41 12.59 20.50
C MET A 44 -6.78 13.13 19.12
N LYS A 45 -6.95 14.44 18.95
CA LYS A 45 -7.25 15.06 17.65
C LYS A 45 -6.16 14.81 16.61
N ILE A 46 -4.90 14.60 17.03
CA ILE A 46 -3.77 14.30 16.14
C ILE A 46 -3.61 12.79 15.96
N ARG A 47 -3.66 12.01 17.02
CA ARG A 47 -3.31 10.58 17.01
C ARG A 47 -4.39 9.70 16.39
N ILE A 48 -5.67 10.03 16.58
CA ILE A 48 -6.78 9.24 16.00
C ILE A 48 -6.73 9.26 14.46
N PRO A 49 -6.64 10.41 13.77
CA PRO A 49 -6.50 10.41 12.32
C PRO A 49 -5.28 9.65 11.82
N LYS A 50 -4.13 9.75 12.49
CA LYS A 50 -2.94 8.98 12.14
C LYS A 50 -3.19 7.47 12.18
N LEU A 51 -3.83 6.96 13.24
CA LEU A 51 -4.21 5.55 13.34
C LEU A 51 -5.16 5.12 12.22
N MET A 52 -6.14 5.95 11.90
CA MET A 52 -7.09 5.66 10.80
C MET A 52 -6.36 5.58 9.46
N VAL A 53 -5.43 6.49 9.19
CA VAL A 53 -4.60 6.44 7.98
C VAL A 53 -3.76 5.17 7.91
N MET A 54 -3.14 4.77 9.01
CA MET A 54 -2.36 3.52 9.08
C MET A 54 -3.23 2.30 8.78
N LEU A 55 -4.46 2.27 9.30
CA LEU A 55 -5.42 1.19 9.03
C LEU A 55 -5.81 1.17 7.55
N VAL A 56 -6.15 2.32 6.98
CA VAL A 56 -6.56 2.45 5.57
C VAL A 56 -5.40 2.06 4.64
N ALA A 57 -4.18 2.57 4.91
CA ALA A 57 -2.99 2.22 4.14
C ALA A 57 -2.66 0.73 4.26
N SER A 58 -2.76 0.16 5.46
CA SER A 58 -2.56 -1.29 5.68
C SER A 58 -3.56 -2.13 4.91
N ALA A 59 -4.84 -1.72 4.90
CA ALA A 59 -5.90 -2.41 4.17
C ALA A 59 -5.66 -2.36 2.65
N ALA A 60 -5.33 -1.17 2.12
CA ALA A 60 -5.06 -0.98 0.71
C ALA A 60 -3.82 -1.75 0.24
N ILE A 61 -2.67 -1.53 0.90
CA ILE A 61 -1.39 -2.14 0.49
C ILE A 61 -1.39 -3.65 0.77
N GLY A 62 -1.85 -4.07 1.95
CA GLY A 62 -1.87 -5.47 2.36
C GLY A 62 -2.82 -6.31 1.50
N GLY A 63 -4.05 -5.84 1.30
CA GLY A 63 -5.03 -6.49 0.44
C GLY A 63 -4.55 -6.58 -1.01
N ALA A 64 -4.12 -5.44 -1.58
CA ALA A 64 -3.59 -5.37 -2.93
C ALA A 64 -2.40 -6.32 -3.13
N THR A 65 -1.49 -6.42 -2.16
CA THR A 65 -0.30 -7.27 -2.27
C THR A 65 -0.65 -8.76 -2.25
N ILE A 66 -1.56 -9.20 -1.38
CA ILE A 66 -2.02 -10.61 -1.37
C ILE A 66 -2.67 -10.98 -2.71
N VAL A 67 -3.57 -10.13 -3.22
CA VAL A 67 -4.22 -10.33 -4.53
C VAL A 67 -3.18 -10.40 -5.64
N PHE A 68 -2.25 -9.45 -5.69
CA PHE A 68 -1.22 -9.37 -6.70
C PHE A 68 -0.28 -10.59 -6.71
N GLN A 69 0.23 -10.99 -5.53
CA GLN A 69 1.08 -12.17 -5.39
C GLN A 69 0.38 -13.45 -5.81
N THR A 70 -0.94 -13.54 -5.58
CA THR A 70 -1.75 -14.68 -6.01
C THR A 70 -1.88 -14.74 -7.53
N ILE A 71 -2.15 -13.60 -8.17
CA ILE A 71 -2.29 -13.51 -9.63
C ILE A 71 -0.96 -13.86 -10.34
N ILE A 72 0.17 -13.41 -9.78
CA ILE A 72 1.50 -13.62 -10.37
C ILE A 72 2.10 -14.99 -9.97
N HIS A 73 1.47 -15.70 -9.04
CA HIS A 73 1.99 -16.94 -8.46
C HIS A 73 3.42 -16.78 -7.89
N ASN A 74 3.72 -15.58 -7.37
CA ASN A 74 5.03 -15.26 -6.80
C ASN A 74 4.87 -14.38 -5.55
N THR A 75 5.34 -14.89 -4.41
CA THR A 75 5.21 -14.24 -3.10
C THR A 75 6.26 -13.16 -2.81
N ILE A 76 7.25 -13.00 -3.69
CA ILE A 76 8.33 -12.00 -3.52
C ILE A 76 8.01 -10.71 -4.26
N VAL A 77 7.13 -10.76 -5.26
CA VAL A 77 6.75 -9.62 -6.10
C VAL A 77 5.72 -8.74 -5.39
N THR A 78 5.85 -7.43 -5.52
CA THR A 78 4.91 -6.45 -4.94
C THR A 78 4.26 -5.58 -6.01
N PRO A 79 3.06 -5.03 -5.76
CA PRO A 79 2.38 -4.14 -6.71
C PRO A 79 3.15 -2.84 -7.01
N CYS A 80 4.10 -2.44 -6.16
CA CYS A 80 4.95 -1.27 -6.40
C CYS A 80 5.71 -1.34 -7.73
N LEU A 81 5.99 -2.57 -8.24
CA LEU A 81 6.61 -2.80 -9.56
C LEU A 81 5.71 -2.38 -10.74
N LEU A 82 4.44 -2.07 -10.49
CA LEU A 82 3.56 -1.51 -11.50
C LEU A 82 3.81 -0.01 -11.78
N GLY A 83 4.83 0.60 -11.20
CA GLY A 83 5.24 1.98 -11.50
C GLY A 83 4.42 3.07 -10.82
N MET A 84 3.47 2.72 -9.94
CA MET A 84 2.61 3.72 -9.28
C MET A 84 3.39 4.69 -8.40
N ASN A 85 4.42 4.21 -7.69
CA ASN A 85 5.25 5.07 -6.86
C ASN A 85 6.04 6.10 -7.70
N SER A 86 6.60 5.67 -8.83
CA SER A 86 7.33 6.57 -9.74
C SER A 86 6.42 7.55 -10.46
N LEU A 87 5.18 7.14 -10.75
CA LEU A 87 4.18 8.05 -11.30
C LEU A 87 3.80 9.14 -10.28
N TYR A 88 3.60 8.76 -9.01
CA TYR A 88 3.36 9.73 -7.94
C TYR A 88 4.49 10.75 -7.82
N THR A 89 5.74 10.29 -7.75
CA THR A 89 6.89 11.20 -7.67
C THR A 89 7.00 12.09 -8.89
N LEU A 90 6.70 11.59 -10.09
CA LEU A 90 6.66 12.39 -11.30
C LEU A 90 5.56 13.46 -11.26
N ILE A 91 4.34 13.12 -10.81
CA ILE A 91 3.23 14.08 -10.70
C ILE A 91 3.64 15.25 -9.78
N HIS A 92 4.12 14.92 -8.57
CA HIS A 92 4.57 15.96 -7.62
C HIS A 92 5.72 16.80 -8.17
N THR A 93 6.71 16.17 -8.81
CA THR A 93 7.81 16.89 -9.45
C THR A 93 7.31 17.82 -10.55
N ALA A 94 6.37 17.38 -11.38
CA ALA A 94 5.79 18.18 -12.43
C ALA A 94 4.97 19.36 -11.86
N VAL A 95 4.17 19.13 -10.82
CA VAL A 95 3.40 20.20 -10.17
C VAL A 95 4.34 21.28 -9.61
N VAL A 96 5.38 20.89 -8.87
CA VAL A 96 6.34 21.84 -8.29
C VAL A 96 7.13 22.55 -9.40
N PHE A 97 7.55 21.84 -10.44
CA PHE A 97 8.31 22.41 -11.55
C PHE A 97 7.55 23.46 -12.36
N PHE A 98 6.25 23.18 -12.68
CA PHE A 98 5.46 24.08 -13.54
C PHE A 98 4.66 25.12 -12.77
N ALA A 99 4.21 24.80 -11.55
CA ALA A 99 3.34 25.68 -10.76
C ALA A 99 4.02 26.28 -9.53
N GLY A 100 5.19 25.76 -9.13
CA GLY A 100 5.92 26.15 -7.93
C GLY A 100 5.44 25.44 -6.66
N SER A 101 6.33 25.32 -5.65
CA SER A 101 6.03 24.71 -4.34
C SER A 101 4.99 25.47 -3.54
N GLY A 102 4.85 26.79 -3.75
CA GLY A 102 3.84 27.65 -3.15
C GLY A 102 2.46 27.61 -3.84
N SER A 103 2.30 26.84 -4.90
CA SER A 103 1.04 26.77 -5.65
C SER A 103 -0.09 26.14 -4.83
N PHE A 104 -1.33 26.51 -5.14
CA PHE A 104 -2.52 25.92 -4.50
C PHE A 104 -2.56 24.39 -4.66
N LEU A 105 -2.06 23.86 -5.79
CA LEU A 105 -1.97 22.42 -6.06
C LEU A 105 -0.93 21.71 -5.17
N ALA A 106 0.15 22.39 -4.80
CA ALA A 106 1.19 21.79 -3.96
C ALA A 106 0.89 21.94 -2.45
N VAL A 107 0.32 23.08 -2.05
CA VAL A 107 0.12 23.42 -0.62
C VAL A 107 -1.17 22.80 -0.05
N ASN A 108 -2.23 22.70 -0.86
CA ASN A 108 -3.50 22.18 -0.37
C ASN A 108 -3.54 20.65 -0.43
N ALA A 109 -3.38 19.98 0.71
CA ALA A 109 -3.34 18.52 0.81
C ALA A 109 -4.59 17.82 0.21
N ASN A 110 -5.78 18.41 0.34
CA ASN A 110 -7.01 17.82 -0.22
C ASN A 110 -7.00 17.85 -1.75
N VAL A 111 -6.56 18.98 -2.32
CA VAL A 111 -6.48 19.14 -3.78
C VAL A 111 -5.38 18.24 -4.35
N SER A 112 -4.22 18.21 -3.71
CA SER A 112 -3.12 17.33 -4.08
C SER A 112 -3.56 15.86 -4.09
N PHE A 113 -4.25 15.39 -3.02
CA PHE A 113 -4.79 14.03 -2.96
C PHE A 113 -5.75 13.71 -4.12
N VAL A 114 -6.68 14.61 -4.43
CA VAL A 114 -7.64 14.39 -5.51
C VAL A 114 -6.94 14.35 -6.87
N VAL A 115 -6.00 15.26 -7.11
CA VAL A 115 -5.21 15.32 -8.34
C VAL A 115 -4.37 14.05 -8.49
N ASP A 116 -3.65 13.65 -7.44
CA ASP A 116 -2.85 12.43 -7.44
C ASP A 116 -3.71 11.20 -7.72
N LEU A 117 -4.81 11.04 -6.97
CA LEU A 117 -5.71 9.91 -7.13
C LEU A 117 -6.30 9.87 -8.56
N PHE A 118 -6.72 11.02 -9.09
CA PHE A 118 -7.29 11.11 -10.44
C PHE A 118 -6.25 10.77 -11.52
N LEU A 119 -5.08 11.40 -11.48
CA LEU A 119 -4.02 11.18 -12.47
C LEU A 119 -3.45 9.77 -12.39
N MET A 120 -3.17 9.27 -11.20
CA MET A 120 -2.69 7.90 -11.00
C MET A 120 -3.73 6.87 -11.43
N SER A 121 -5.00 7.04 -11.06
CA SER A 121 -6.07 6.12 -11.43
C SER A 121 -6.34 6.14 -12.94
N THR A 122 -6.37 7.31 -13.56
CA THR A 122 -6.57 7.45 -15.01
C THR A 122 -5.42 6.80 -15.78
N THR A 123 -4.17 7.08 -15.39
CA THR A 123 -2.98 6.47 -16.00
C THR A 123 -3.00 4.96 -15.81
N ALA A 124 -3.33 4.48 -14.60
CA ALA A 124 -3.45 3.05 -14.33
C ALA A 124 -4.49 2.37 -15.23
N VAL A 125 -5.69 2.92 -15.31
CA VAL A 125 -6.78 2.35 -16.13
C VAL A 125 -6.41 2.36 -17.61
N LEU A 126 -5.90 3.47 -18.15
CA LEU A 126 -5.55 3.58 -19.56
C LEU A 126 -4.39 2.65 -19.92
N VAL A 127 -3.28 2.76 -19.19
CA VAL A 127 -2.06 2.02 -19.48
C VAL A 127 -2.30 0.51 -19.31
N TYR A 128 -2.80 0.08 -18.16
CA TYR A 128 -2.95 -1.35 -17.89
C TYR A 128 -4.07 -2.00 -18.69
N SER A 129 -5.19 -1.29 -18.97
CA SER A 129 -6.23 -1.85 -19.86
C SER A 129 -5.71 -2.06 -21.28
N TYR A 130 -4.90 -1.11 -21.80
CA TYR A 130 -4.26 -1.24 -23.10
C TYR A 130 -3.25 -2.39 -23.11
N LEU A 131 -2.39 -2.46 -22.12
CA LEU A 131 -1.36 -3.49 -22.00
C LEU A 131 -1.94 -4.89 -21.92
N PHE A 132 -2.98 -5.10 -21.10
CA PHE A 132 -3.65 -6.39 -21.01
C PHE A 132 -4.19 -6.88 -22.33
N LYS A 133 -4.80 -5.99 -23.10
CA LYS A 133 -5.32 -6.33 -24.43
C LYS A 133 -4.18 -6.73 -25.39
N LYS A 134 -3.05 -5.99 -25.34
CA LYS A 134 -1.92 -6.22 -26.27
C LYS A 134 -1.05 -7.42 -25.87
N THR A 135 -0.96 -7.77 -24.60
CA THR A 135 -0.16 -8.90 -24.10
C THR A 135 -0.93 -10.21 -24.00
N ASN A 136 -2.14 -10.29 -24.58
CA ASN A 136 -3.03 -11.45 -24.46
C ASN A 136 -3.19 -11.93 -23.00
N TYR A 137 -3.35 -10.96 -22.08
CA TYR A 137 -3.53 -11.19 -20.65
C TYR A 137 -2.36 -11.90 -19.94
N ASN A 138 -1.15 -11.89 -20.53
CA ASN A 138 0.03 -12.44 -19.89
C ASN A 138 0.56 -11.49 -18.80
N VAL A 139 0.39 -11.91 -17.56
CA VAL A 139 0.72 -11.08 -16.37
C VAL A 139 2.21 -10.79 -16.26
N LEU A 140 3.10 -11.70 -16.70
CA LEU A 140 4.54 -11.49 -16.66
C LEU A 140 4.97 -10.35 -17.59
N TYR A 141 4.37 -10.26 -18.79
CA TYR A 141 4.63 -9.13 -19.68
C TYR A 141 4.12 -7.80 -19.11
N VAL A 142 2.98 -7.81 -18.41
CA VAL A 142 2.47 -6.60 -17.74
C VAL A 142 3.42 -6.14 -16.65
N LEU A 143 4.03 -7.07 -15.91
CA LEU A 143 5.08 -6.78 -14.94
C LEU A 143 6.33 -6.15 -15.57
N LEU A 144 6.84 -6.78 -16.65
CA LEU A 144 8.00 -6.27 -17.36
C LEU A 144 7.76 -4.83 -17.87
N ILE A 145 6.60 -4.58 -18.45
CA ILE A 145 6.23 -3.24 -18.89
C ILE A 145 6.08 -2.28 -17.70
N GLY A 146 5.54 -2.75 -16.58
CA GLY A 146 5.47 -1.98 -15.34
C GLY A 146 6.86 -1.51 -14.86
N THR A 147 7.87 -2.37 -14.91
CA THR A 147 9.26 -1.99 -14.58
C THR A 147 9.87 -1.00 -15.57
N VAL A 148 9.56 -1.14 -16.86
CA VAL A 148 9.96 -0.16 -17.89
C VAL A 148 9.30 1.20 -17.65
N LEU A 149 7.99 1.22 -17.32
CA LEU A 149 7.27 2.45 -16.97
C LEU A 149 7.85 3.11 -15.71
N THR A 150 8.22 2.32 -14.70
CA THR A 150 8.91 2.81 -13.51
C THR A 150 10.19 3.58 -13.87
N SER A 151 11.02 2.98 -14.73
CA SER A 151 12.26 3.60 -15.20
C SER A 151 11.98 4.83 -16.07
N PHE A 152 10.98 4.78 -16.92
CA PHE A 152 10.57 5.89 -17.78
C PHE A 152 10.10 7.11 -16.97
N PHE A 153 9.18 6.91 -16.02
CA PHE A 153 8.72 7.98 -15.13
C PHE A 153 9.85 8.53 -14.27
N GLY A 154 10.73 7.66 -13.75
CA GLY A 154 11.90 8.07 -12.98
C GLY A 154 12.90 8.87 -13.80
N SER A 155 13.08 8.57 -15.10
CA SER A 155 13.96 9.32 -15.98
C SER A 155 13.41 10.72 -16.26
N ILE A 156 12.11 10.86 -16.50
CA ILE A 156 11.46 12.17 -16.67
C ILE A 156 11.58 12.98 -15.38
N GLN A 157 11.24 12.37 -14.24
CA GLN A 157 11.37 13.01 -12.92
C GLN A 157 12.79 13.50 -12.67
N SER A 158 13.80 12.67 -12.92
CA SER A 158 15.22 13.05 -12.75
C SER A 158 15.65 14.18 -13.69
N THR A 159 15.08 14.24 -14.89
CA THR A 159 15.36 15.34 -15.83
C THR A 159 14.78 16.65 -15.31
N LEU A 160 13.52 16.65 -14.85
CA LEU A 160 12.87 17.83 -14.30
C LEU A 160 13.60 18.36 -13.05
N THR A 161 14.01 17.47 -12.14
CA THR A 161 14.72 17.86 -10.91
C THR A 161 16.09 18.45 -11.17
N ARG A 162 16.78 18.07 -12.26
CA ARG A 162 18.09 18.63 -12.62
C ARG A 162 18.06 20.10 -13.08
N ILE A 163 16.92 20.53 -13.61
CA ILE A 163 16.73 21.91 -14.11
C ILE A 163 15.86 22.76 -13.18
N MET A 164 15.41 22.17 -12.06
CA MET A 164 14.58 22.82 -11.04
C MET A 164 15.42 23.79 -10.19
N ASP A 165 14.80 24.87 -9.72
CA ASP A 165 15.42 25.75 -8.72
C ASP A 165 15.73 24.96 -7.43
N PRO A 166 16.92 25.15 -6.79
CA PRO A 166 17.29 24.45 -5.57
C PRO A 166 16.29 24.58 -4.42
N ASN A 167 15.66 25.74 -4.23
CA ASN A 167 14.68 25.95 -3.17
C ASN A 167 13.38 25.16 -3.44
N GLU A 168 12.96 25.08 -4.71
CA GLU A 168 11.83 24.28 -5.14
C GLU A 168 12.12 22.77 -4.97
N TYR A 169 13.35 22.36 -5.24
CA TYR A 169 13.80 20.98 -5.07
C TYR A 169 13.79 20.54 -3.59
N ASP A 170 14.26 21.39 -2.68
CA ASP A 170 14.22 21.08 -1.24
C ASP A 170 12.79 20.96 -0.72
N SER A 171 11.89 21.83 -1.19
CA SER A 171 10.46 21.74 -0.89
C SER A 171 9.82 20.46 -1.43
N LEU A 172 10.19 20.07 -2.66
CA LEU A 172 9.75 18.82 -3.27
C LEU A 172 10.20 17.60 -2.46
N LEU A 173 11.48 17.56 -2.06
CA LEU A 173 12.00 16.43 -1.26
C LEU A 173 11.21 16.22 0.03
N ALA A 174 10.86 17.30 0.74
CA ALA A 174 10.04 17.22 1.95
C ALA A 174 8.65 16.62 1.67
N THR A 175 8.07 16.88 0.50
CA THR A 175 6.75 16.37 0.10
C THR A 175 6.81 14.90 -0.33
N LEU A 176 7.91 14.46 -0.96
CA LEU A 176 8.06 13.09 -1.45
C LEU A 176 8.34 12.06 -0.34
N VAL A 177 8.71 12.49 0.87
CA VAL A 177 8.92 11.58 2.00
C VAL A 177 7.57 11.09 2.52
N PRO A 178 7.29 9.76 2.48
CA PRO A 178 6.04 9.23 3.00
C PRO A 178 5.86 9.55 4.49
N SER A 179 4.76 10.16 4.84
CA SER A 179 4.48 10.62 6.20
C SER A 179 3.04 10.36 6.61
N PHE A 180 2.87 9.98 7.88
CA PHE A 180 1.57 9.85 8.55
C PHE A 180 1.22 11.09 9.39
N ASN A 181 2.06 12.14 9.37
CA ASN A 181 1.94 13.25 10.32
C ASN A 181 0.96 14.34 9.89
N ASN A 182 0.82 14.59 8.60
CA ASN A 182 0.04 15.71 8.05
C ASN A 182 -1.21 15.25 7.29
N VAL A 183 -1.99 14.32 7.87
CA VAL A 183 -3.17 13.81 7.18
C VAL A 183 -4.44 14.52 7.63
N ASN A 184 -5.17 15.07 6.67
CA ASN A 184 -6.48 15.65 6.90
C ASN A 184 -7.56 14.56 7.01
N SER A 185 -8.49 14.70 7.94
CA SER A 185 -9.61 13.76 8.14
C SER A 185 -10.51 13.61 6.90
N GLU A 186 -10.61 14.64 6.07
CA GLU A 186 -11.39 14.60 4.82
C GLU A 186 -10.79 13.63 3.80
N ILE A 187 -9.45 13.60 3.69
CA ILE A 187 -8.72 12.66 2.83
C ILE A 187 -8.96 11.22 3.27
N ILE A 188 -9.03 10.96 4.58
CA ILE A 188 -9.28 9.62 5.13
C ILE A 188 -10.65 9.12 4.68
N LEU A 189 -11.68 9.94 4.81
CA LEU A 189 -13.03 9.56 4.40
C LEU A 189 -13.09 9.27 2.90
N ALA A 190 -12.49 10.14 2.08
CA ALA A 190 -12.43 9.93 0.63
C ALA A 190 -11.71 8.63 0.26
N ALA A 191 -10.55 8.36 0.88
CA ALA A 191 -9.79 7.12 0.65
C ALA A 191 -10.59 5.87 1.07
N VAL A 192 -11.29 5.91 2.22
CA VAL A 192 -12.15 4.81 2.67
C VAL A 192 -13.29 4.55 1.68
N LEU A 193 -13.95 5.60 1.19
CA LEU A 193 -15.03 5.47 0.20
C LEU A 193 -14.53 4.88 -1.12
N VAL A 194 -13.38 5.32 -1.60
CA VAL A 194 -12.75 4.77 -2.81
C VAL A 194 -12.41 3.29 -2.63
N LEU A 195 -11.74 2.92 -1.53
CA LEU A 195 -11.39 1.52 -1.25
C LEU A 195 -12.63 0.64 -1.06
N ALA A 196 -13.66 1.13 -0.37
CA ALA A 196 -14.92 0.42 -0.21
C ALA A 196 -15.60 0.21 -1.57
N GLY A 197 -15.60 1.22 -2.45
CA GLY A 197 -16.08 1.12 -3.82
C GLY A 197 -15.33 0.06 -4.64
N ILE A 198 -13.99 0.05 -4.57
CA ILE A 198 -13.15 -0.95 -5.24
C ILE A 198 -13.49 -2.37 -4.76
N VAL A 199 -13.56 -2.58 -3.44
CA VAL A 199 -13.90 -3.88 -2.84
C VAL A 199 -15.31 -4.31 -3.22
N PHE A 200 -16.28 -3.38 -3.21
CA PHE A 200 -17.66 -3.66 -3.60
C PHE A 200 -17.78 -4.10 -5.06
N VAL A 201 -17.10 -3.40 -5.97
CA VAL A 201 -17.08 -3.74 -7.41
C VAL A 201 -16.40 -5.08 -7.65
N LEU A 202 -15.30 -5.36 -6.95
CA LEU A 202 -14.50 -6.57 -7.11
C LEU A 202 -14.92 -7.74 -6.21
N ARG A 203 -16.02 -7.63 -5.46
CA ARG A 203 -16.42 -8.66 -4.48
C ARG A 203 -16.55 -10.07 -5.08
N LYS A 204 -16.99 -10.17 -6.33
CA LYS A 204 -17.12 -11.46 -7.03
C LYS A 204 -15.76 -12.03 -7.40
N GLU A 205 -14.87 -11.22 -7.93
CA GLU A 205 -13.52 -11.62 -8.34
C GLU A 205 -12.65 -11.94 -7.11
N LEU A 206 -12.81 -11.20 -6.01
CA LEU A 206 -12.14 -11.50 -4.74
C LEU A 206 -12.57 -12.86 -4.15
N ALA A 207 -13.84 -13.23 -4.29
CA ALA A 207 -14.32 -14.55 -3.86
C ALA A 207 -13.74 -15.70 -4.71
N LEU A 208 -13.30 -15.41 -5.94
CA LEU A 208 -12.69 -16.39 -6.83
C LEU A 208 -11.18 -16.55 -6.64
N LEU A 209 -10.52 -15.79 -5.75
CA LEU A 209 -9.06 -15.84 -5.56
C LEU A 209 -8.54 -17.24 -5.22
N ASP A 210 -9.28 -18.02 -4.42
CA ASP A 210 -8.89 -19.38 -4.05
C ASP A 210 -8.88 -20.29 -5.31
N VAL A 211 -9.78 -20.09 -6.26
CA VAL A 211 -9.83 -20.82 -7.52
C VAL A 211 -8.75 -20.32 -8.50
N LEU A 212 -8.57 -18.98 -8.60
CA LEU A 212 -7.55 -18.37 -9.46
C LEU A 212 -6.13 -18.79 -9.06
N SER A 213 -5.91 -19.06 -7.77
CA SER A 213 -4.61 -19.56 -7.26
C SER A 213 -4.23 -20.96 -7.75
N LEU A 214 -5.18 -21.74 -8.31
CA LEU A 214 -4.91 -23.05 -8.89
C LEU A 214 -4.27 -22.95 -10.28
N GLY A 215 -4.23 -21.76 -10.88
CA GLY A 215 -3.69 -21.49 -12.19
C GLY A 215 -4.76 -21.46 -13.29
N ARG A 216 -4.33 -20.97 -14.47
CA ARG A 216 -5.24 -20.65 -15.59
C ARG A 216 -6.06 -21.84 -16.08
N HIS A 217 -5.42 -22.98 -16.29
CA HIS A 217 -6.10 -24.17 -16.83
C HIS A 217 -7.16 -24.71 -15.87
N GLN A 218 -6.83 -24.83 -14.59
CA GLN A 218 -7.75 -25.32 -13.57
C GLN A 218 -8.92 -24.38 -13.36
N ALA A 219 -8.67 -23.07 -13.30
CA ALA A 219 -9.72 -22.06 -13.14
C ALA A 219 -10.73 -22.07 -14.31
N ILE A 220 -10.25 -22.21 -15.56
CA ILE A 220 -11.12 -22.32 -16.75
C ILE A 220 -11.94 -23.60 -16.70
N ASN A 221 -11.34 -24.73 -16.32
CA ASN A 221 -12.06 -26.01 -16.18
C ASN A 221 -13.16 -25.95 -15.11
N LEU A 222 -12.99 -25.09 -14.09
CA LEU A 222 -14.02 -24.81 -13.07
C LEU A 222 -15.03 -23.73 -13.51
N GLY A 223 -15.00 -23.30 -14.78
CA GLY A 223 -15.98 -22.37 -15.36
C GLY A 223 -15.69 -20.88 -15.06
N VAL A 224 -14.49 -20.52 -14.60
CA VAL A 224 -14.12 -19.15 -14.32
C VAL A 224 -13.56 -18.48 -15.58
N ASP A 225 -14.09 -17.28 -15.93
CA ASP A 225 -13.48 -16.40 -16.94
C ASP A 225 -12.20 -15.78 -16.36
N TYR A 226 -11.11 -16.55 -16.46
CA TYR A 226 -9.82 -16.24 -15.84
C TYR A 226 -9.27 -14.89 -16.30
N ASP A 227 -9.27 -14.64 -17.62
CA ASP A 227 -8.65 -13.46 -18.21
C ASP A 227 -9.38 -12.16 -17.79
N ARG A 228 -10.72 -12.22 -17.72
CA ARG A 228 -11.54 -11.10 -17.24
C ARG A 228 -11.34 -10.85 -15.73
N ALA A 229 -11.30 -11.93 -14.93
CA ALA A 229 -11.09 -11.82 -13.49
C ALA A 229 -9.72 -11.22 -13.16
N ILE A 230 -8.64 -11.72 -13.80
CA ILE A 230 -7.28 -11.20 -13.64
C ILE A 230 -7.18 -9.72 -14.00
N ARG A 231 -7.75 -9.31 -15.16
CA ARG A 231 -7.75 -7.90 -15.57
C ARG A 231 -8.41 -6.99 -14.53
N LYS A 232 -9.60 -7.36 -14.04
CA LYS A 232 -10.32 -6.56 -13.05
C LYS A 232 -9.55 -6.50 -11.73
N LEU A 233 -9.01 -7.62 -11.26
CA LEU A 233 -8.23 -7.67 -10.02
C LEU A 233 -6.95 -6.85 -10.11
N LEU A 234 -6.23 -6.87 -11.23
CA LEU A 234 -5.02 -6.06 -11.40
C LEU A 234 -5.32 -4.57 -11.48
N LEU A 235 -6.41 -4.17 -12.15
CA LEU A 235 -6.88 -2.78 -12.09
C LEU A 235 -7.24 -2.37 -10.67
N GLY A 236 -7.94 -3.24 -9.93
CA GLY A 236 -8.25 -2.99 -8.53
C GLY A 236 -7.01 -2.86 -7.63
N VAL A 237 -6.02 -3.73 -7.84
CA VAL A 237 -4.72 -3.65 -7.15
C VAL A 237 -4.04 -2.30 -7.42
N THR A 238 -3.99 -1.87 -8.68
CA THR A 238 -3.38 -0.58 -9.04
C THR A 238 -4.11 0.60 -8.41
N LEU A 239 -5.44 0.58 -8.41
CA LEU A 239 -6.26 1.61 -7.78
C LEU A 239 -6.10 1.64 -6.25
N CYS A 240 -6.00 0.48 -5.59
CA CYS A 240 -5.72 0.42 -4.16
C CYS A 240 -4.35 1.02 -3.81
N ILE A 241 -3.31 0.70 -4.60
CA ILE A 241 -1.98 1.28 -4.42
C ILE A 241 -1.97 2.78 -4.72
N ALA A 242 -2.65 3.22 -5.79
CA ALA A 242 -2.80 4.65 -6.10
C ALA A 242 -3.45 5.41 -4.94
N THR A 243 -4.54 4.87 -4.35
CA THR A 243 -5.23 5.48 -3.20
C THR A 243 -4.31 5.57 -1.98
N ALA A 244 -3.59 4.49 -1.64
CA ALA A 244 -2.66 4.49 -0.51
C ALA A 244 -1.50 5.46 -0.73
N THR A 245 -0.92 5.47 -1.94
CA THR A 245 0.21 6.34 -2.29
C THR A 245 -0.18 7.81 -2.32
N ALA A 246 -1.35 8.15 -2.87
CA ALA A 246 -1.88 9.51 -2.85
C ALA A 246 -2.16 10.03 -1.42
N MET A 247 -2.51 9.12 -0.48
CA MET A 247 -2.83 9.47 0.90
C MET A 247 -1.58 9.70 1.77
N VAL A 248 -0.55 8.86 1.65
CA VAL A 248 0.59 8.84 2.57
C VAL A 248 1.96 8.92 1.89
N GLY A 249 1.98 8.97 0.56
CA GLY A 249 3.21 8.87 -0.22
C GLY A 249 3.64 7.43 -0.54
N PRO A 250 4.72 7.25 -1.30
CA PRO A 250 5.16 5.96 -1.82
C PRO A 250 5.85 5.10 -0.75
N ILE A 251 5.17 4.11 -0.17
CA ILE A 251 5.76 3.17 0.79
C ILE A 251 6.21 1.91 0.07
N SER A 252 7.52 1.73 -0.07
CA SER A 252 8.11 0.52 -0.63
C SER A 252 8.22 -0.58 0.42
N PHE A 253 8.23 -1.86 -0.02
CA PHE A 253 8.42 -3.06 0.81
C PHE A 253 7.37 -3.36 1.89
N LEU A 254 6.52 -2.42 2.31
CA LEU A 254 5.50 -2.70 3.32
C LEU A 254 4.63 -3.90 2.91
N GLY A 255 4.11 -3.89 1.69
CA GLY A 255 3.30 -5.00 1.17
C GLY A 255 4.03 -6.34 1.22
N LEU A 256 5.33 -6.37 0.84
CA LEU A 256 6.15 -7.57 0.88
C LEU A 256 6.24 -8.15 2.30
N ILE A 257 6.57 -7.31 3.27
CA ILE A 257 6.72 -7.74 4.67
C ILE A 257 5.41 -8.32 5.19
N ILE A 258 4.32 -7.55 5.11
CA ILE A 258 3.04 -7.90 5.74
C ILE A 258 2.36 -9.09 5.06
N ALA A 259 2.44 -9.20 3.73
CA ALA A 259 1.90 -10.34 3.01
C ALA A 259 2.65 -11.65 3.34
N ASN A 260 3.98 -11.60 3.38
CA ASN A 260 4.77 -12.77 3.72
C ASN A 260 4.63 -13.17 5.20
N LEU A 261 4.59 -12.21 6.14
CA LEU A 261 4.30 -12.48 7.55
C LEU A 261 2.92 -13.14 7.71
N SER A 262 1.89 -12.64 7.02
CA SER A 262 0.56 -13.23 7.02
C SER A 262 0.58 -14.68 6.55
N ARG A 263 1.26 -14.99 5.43
CA ARG A 263 1.39 -16.35 4.89
C ARG A 263 2.14 -17.29 5.84
N GLN A 264 3.25 -16.83 6.43
CA GLN A 264 4.05 -17.64 7.36
C GLN A 264 3.31 -17.92 8.67
N PHE A 265 2.55 -16.95 9.18
CA PHE A 265 1.83 -17.08 10.44
C PHE A 265 0.58 -17.94 10.32
N LEU A 266 -0.25 -17.69 9.29
CA LEU A 266 -1.54 -18.35 9.13
C LEU A 266 -1.42 -19.73 8.47
N LYS A 267 -0.44 -19.94 7.58
CA LYS A 267 -0.22 -21.21 6.85
C LYS A 267 -1.52 -21.74 6.22
N THR A 268 -2.26 -20.87 5.53
CA THR A 268 -3.54 -21.16 4.91
C THR A 268 -3.54 -20.83 3.43
N TYR A 269 -4.40 -21.47 2.66
CA TYR A 269 -4.66 -21.14 1.25
C TYR A 269 -5.85 -20.18 1.08
N ARG A 270 -6.64 -19.94 2.14
CA ARG A 270 -7.81 -19.05 2.07
C ARG A 270 -7.39 -17.60 2.00
N HIS A 271 -7.64 -16.96 0.86
CA HIS A 271 -7.24 -15.58 0.60
C HIS A 271 -7.94 -14.57 1.52
N SER A 272 -9.19 -14.81 1.93
CA SER A 272 -9.87 -13.96 2.90
C SER A 272 -9.13 -13.86 4.24
N GLN A 273 -8.59 -14.98 4.76
CA GLN A 273 -7.79 -14.99 5.99
C GLN A 273 -6.42 -14.33 5.77
N LEU A 274 -5.78 -14.56 4.60
CA LEU A 274 -4.50 -13.96 4.26
C LEU A 274 -4.58 -12.44 4.12
N ILE A 275 -5.63 -11.93 3.49
CA ILE A 275 -5.89 -10.49 3.36
C ILE A 275 -6.09 -9.88 4.75
N MET A 276 -6.97 -10.46 5.58
CA MET A 276 -7.19 -9.97 6.94
C MET A 276 -5.91 -10.00 7.79
N GLY A 277 -5.13 -11.09 7.70
CA GLY A 277 -3.84 -11.20 8.37
C GLY A 277 -2.83 -10.15 7.91
N SER A 278 -2.76 -9.86 6.60
CA SER A 278 -1.86 -8.83 6.08
C SER A 278 -2.26 -7.42 6.53
N VAL A 279 -3.56 -7.12 6.62
CA VAL A 279 -4.06 -5.85 7.17
C VAL A 279 -3.65 -5.69 8.64
N PHE A 280 -3.84 -6.73 9.45
CA PHE A 280 -3.47 -6.70 10.86
C PHE A 280 -1.95 -6.56 11.05
N PHE A 281 -1.14 -7.32 10.31
CA PHE A 281 0.32 -7.14 10.35
C PHE A 281 0.74 -5.75 9.91
N GLY A 282 0.09 -5.21 8.86
CA GLY A 282 0.34 -3.86 8.38
C GLY A 282 0.07 -2.81 9.45
N MET A 283 -1.10 -2.89 10.09
CA MET A 283 -1.46 -1.97 11.17
C MET A 283 -0.49 -2.07 12.36
N PHE A 284 -0.10 -3.30 12.75
CA PHE A 284 0.86 -3.51 13.82
C PHE A 284 2.24 -2.92 13.48
N VAL A 285 2.76 -3.19 12.27
CA VAL A 285 4.07 -2.69 11.82
C VAL A 285 4.07 -1.17 11.71
N LEU A 286 3.01 -0.57 11.18
CA LEU A 286 2.89 0.88 11.07
C LEU A 286 2.74 1.54 12.43
N ALA A 287 1.88 1.03 13.31
CA ALA A 287 1.67 1.60 14.64
C ALA A 287 2.93 1.49 15.52
N ALA A 288 3.59 0.33 15.52
CA ALA A 288 4.85 0.14 16.24
C ALA A 288 5.99 1.00 15.66
N GLY A 289 6.11 1.04 14.32
CA GLY A 289 7.10 1.88 13.65
C GLY A 289 6.90 3.37 13.90
N GLN A 290 5.64 3.85 13.90
CA GLN A 290 5.32 5.23 14.20
C GLN A 290 5.60 5.57 15.68
N MET A 291 5.31 4.65 16.59
CA MET A 291 5.65 4.81 18.01
C MET A 291 7.16 4.92 18.23
N ILE A 292 7.96 4.11 17.55
CA ILE A 292 9.42 4.18 17.56
C ILE A 292 9.90 5.53 17.00
N SER A 293 9.35 5.95 15.85
CA SER A 293 9.67 7.24 15.24
C SER A 293 9.38 8.43 16.16
N GLU A 294 8.23 8.42 16.83
CA GLU A 294 7.80 9.51 17.72
C GLU A 294 8.55 9.51 19.06
N GLN A 295 8.69 8.36 19.71
CA GLN A 295 9.20 8.26 21.09
C GLN A 295 10.73 8.14 21.19
N ILE A 296 11.35 7.44 20.24
CA ILE A 296 12.80 7.19 20.27
C ILE A 296 13.53 8.22 19.39
N PHE A 297 13.03 8.49 18.20
CA PHE A 297 13.71 9.37 17.25
C PHE A 297 13.14 10.79 17.19
N VAL A 298 12.12 11.11 18.01
CA VAL A 298 11.53 12.46 18.10
C VAL A 298 11.21 13.03 16.70
N TYR A 299 10.58 12.22 15.84
CA TYR A 299 10.25 12.52 14.45
C TYR A 299 11.43 12.74 13.50
N ALA A 300 12.68 12.57 13.92
CA ALA A 300 13.85 12.75 13.06
C ALA A 300 13.92 11.73 11.94
N ILE A 301 13.38 10.52 12.16
CA ILE A 301 13.36 9.45 11.17
C ILE A 301 11.91 9.01 10.91
N PRO A 302 11.37 9.20 9.71
CA PRO A 302 10.02 8.77 9.36
C PRO A 302 9.90 7.24 9.33
N VAL A 303 8.72 6.70 9.64
CA VAL A 303 8.44 5.26 9.68
C VAL A 303 8.74 4.56 8.36
N SER A 304 8.59 5.25 7.23
CA SER A 304 8.89 4.73 5.89
C SER A 304 10.35 4.29 5.71
N VAL A 305 11.28 4.96 6.40
CA VAL A 305 12.72 4.59 6.37
C VAL A 305 12.93 3.24 7.06
N PHE A 306 12.34 3.01 8.24
CA PHE A 306 12.41 1.73 8.93
C PHE A 306 11.84 0.59 8.08
N ILE A 307 10.70 0.84 7.42
CA ILE A 307 10.06 -0.13 6.53
C ILE A 307 10.94 -0.42 5.32
N THR A 308 11.55 0.61 4.73
CA THR A 308 12.40 0.45 3.54
C THR A 308 13.68 -0.33 3.86
N VAL A 309 14.37 0.03 4.93
CA VAL A 309 15.61 -0.65 5.36
C VAL A 309 15.31 -2.07 5.84
N GLY A 310 14.35 -2.24 6.75
CA GLY A 310 13.95 -3.55 7.25
C GLY A 310 13.37 -4.44 6.16
N GLY A 311 12.55 -3.89 5.26
CA GLY A 311 11.96 -4.58 4.13
C GLY A 311 12.97 -4.99 3.07
N GLY A 312 13.93 -4.12 2.77
CA GLY A 312 15.04 -4.45 1.87
C GLY A 312 15.90 -5.59 2.40
N GLY A 313 16.26 -5.55 3.69
CA GLY A 313 16.96 -6.65 4.36
C GLY A 313 16.19 -7.96 4.36
N TYR A 314 14.87 -7.90 4.65
CA TYR A 314 13.98 -9.05 4.59
C TYR A 314 13.84 -9.62 3.17
N PHE A 315 13.78 -8.76 2.16
CA PHE A 315 13.75 -9.16 0.75
C PHE A 315 15.01 -9.94 0.37
N LEU A 316 16.19 -9.44 0.74
CA LEU A 316 17.47 -10.13 0.50
C LEU A 316 17.50 -11.50 1.20
N TYR A 317 17.04 -11.57 2.45
CA TYR A 317 16.91 -12.83 3.18
C TYR A 317 16.02 -13.84 2.44
N LEU A 318 14.86 -13.42 1.93
CA LEU A 318 13.96 -14.30 1.18
C LEU A 318 14.58 -14.81 -0.12
N LEU A 319 15.32 -13.98 -0.85
CA LEU A 319 16.00 -14.36 -2.08
C LEU A 319 17.09 -15.42 -1.81
N LEU A 320 17.90 -15.19 -0.78
CA LEU A 320 18.99 -16.12 -0.42
C LEU A 320 18.45 -17.46 0.09
N ARG A 321 17.35 -17.45 0.83
CA ARG A 321 16.70 -18.66 1.33
C ARG A 321 16.12 -19.52 0.20
N LYS A 322 15.46 -18.88 -0.79
CA LYS A 322 14.85 -19.59 -1.94
C LYS A 322 15.89 -20.24 -2.85
N ARG A 323 17.14 -19.77 -2.83
CA ARG A 323 18.25 -20.35 -3.62
C ARG A 323 18.82 -21.64 -2.98
N ARG A 324 18.49 -21.90 -1.70
CA ARG A 324 18.99 -23.08 -0.95
C ARG A 324 17.96 -24.22 -0.87
N SER A 325 16.74 -24.01 -1.32
CA SER A 325 15.68 -25.02 -1.43
C SER A 325 15.41 -25.36 -2.90
#